data_3cd875d16992c2c7c0505c3c82748dca
#
_entry.id   3cd875d16992c2c7c0505c3c82748dca
#
_cell.length_a   1.000
_cell.length_b   1.000
_cell.length_c   1.000
_cell.angle_alpha   90.00
_cell.angle_beta   90.00
_cell.angle_gamma   90.00
#
_symmetry.space_group_name_H-M   'P 1'
#
loop_
_entity.id
_entity.type
_entity.pdbx_description
1 polymer ?
#
loop_
_entity_poly.entity_id
_entity_poly.type
_entity_poly.pdbx_seq_one_letter_code
_entity_poly.pdbx_strand_id
1 'polypeptide(L)'
;MSRGFGIFAQNITKEGYECDYLRQAYALALSIKVYCGKDQKVFVMTDAEVPEKYRQVFDDVVEIPWGDMAENSLWKIENRWKMYHMSPYDETIVMDADCLVTRDITHWWNILE
;
A
#
# COMPACT_ATOMS: atom_id res chain seq x y z
N MET A 1 -17.34 11.31 -4.77
CA MET A 1 -16.04 10.90 -5.35
C MET A 1 -15.28 10.07 -4.32
N SER A 2 -14.81 8.88 -4.69
CA SER A 2 -14.12 7.99 -3.76
C SER A 2 -12.65 8.39 -3.57
N ARG A 3 -12.14 8.19 -2.35
CA ARG A 3 -10.77 8.53 -1.95
C ARG A 3 -10.17 7.41 -1.11
N GLY A 4 -8.89 7.17 -1.26
CA GLY A 4 -8.19 6.20 -0.43
C GLY A 4 -6.68 6.33 -0.48
N PHE A 5 -6.03 5.82 0.56
CA PHE A 5 -4.58 5.71 0.63
C PHE A 5 -4.16 4.37 0.03
N GLY A 6 -3.16 4.40 -0.85
CA GLY A 6 -2.64 3.19 -1.47
C GLY A 6 -1.21 2.91 -1.02
N ILE A 7 -0.93 1.65 -0.72
CA ILE A 7 0.39 1.22 -0.26
C ILE A 7 0.87 0.09 -1.17
N PHE A 8 2.01 0.29 -1.82
CA PHE A 8 2.62 -0.74 -2.66
C PHE A 8 3.54 -1.60 -1.78
N ALA A 9 3.26 -2.90 -1.71
CA ALA A 9 3.96 -3.82 -0.84
C ALA A 9 4.27 -5.15 -1.55
N GLN A 10 5.31 -5.16 -2.36
CA GLN A 10 5.81 -6.38 -2.99
C GLN A 10 7.02 -6.87 -2.20
N ASN A 11 6.88 -8.03 -1.55
CA ASN A 11 7.91 -8.58 -0.69
C ASN A 11 9.14 -9.01 -1.49
N ILE A 12 10.31 -8.86 -0.87
CA ILE A 12 11.57 -9.38 -1.38
C ILE A 12 11.85 -10.67 -0.63
N THR A 13 11.92 -11.79 -1.38
CA THR A 13 12.12 -13.12 -0.80
C THR A 13 13.44 -13.76 -1.23
N LYS A 14 14.30 -13.00 -1.89
CA LYS A 14 15.59 -13.48 -2.35
C LYS A 14 16.51 -13.77 -1.16
N GLU A 15 17.21 -14.92 -1.20
CA GLU A 15 18.13 -15.33 -0.15
C GLU A 15 19.16 -14.23 0.16
N GLY A 16 19.32 -13.92 1.45
CA GLY A 16 20.19 -12.86 1.92
C GLY A 16 19.57 -11.46 1.90
N TYR A 17 18.41 -11.30 1.25
CA TYR A 17 17.72 -10.01 1.13
C TYR A 17 16.22 -10.21 1.25
N GLU A 18 15.79 -10.58 2.43
CA GLU A 18 14.37 -10.73 2.70
C GLU A 18 13.82 -9.45 3.31
N CYS A 19 12.72 -8.96 2.75
CA CYS A 19 12.04 -7.79 3.28
C CYS A 19 10.54 -7.98 3.21
N ASP A 20 9.89 -7.96 4.37
CA ASP A 20 8.45 -8.10 4.48
C ASP A 20 7.78 -6.72 4.41
N TYR A 21 7.62 -6.22 3.20
CA TYR A 21 6.94 -4.94 2.97
C TYR A 21 5.46 -5.00 3.35
N LEU A 22 4.84 -6.17 3.28
CA LEU A 22 3.44 -6.32 3.66
C LEU A 22 3.24 -6.05 5.15
N ARG A 23 4.17 -6.48 5.99
CA ARG A 23 4.15 -6.18 7.43
C ARG A 23 4.32 -4.68 7.66
N GLN A 24 5.21 -4.04 6.93
CA GLN A 24 5.40 -2.59 7.00
C GLN A 24 4.13 -1.86 6.54
N ALA A 25 3.50 -2.32 5.47
CA ALA A 25 2.25 -1.75 4.98
C ALA A 25 1.13 -1.86 6.02
N TYR A 26 1.07 -2.97 6.74
CA TYR A 26 0.12 -3.16 7.82
C TYR A 26 0.32 -2.12 8.92
N ALA A 27 1.56 -1.89 9.35
CA ALA A 27 1.87 -0.88 10.36
C ALA A 27 1.49 0.53 9.88
N LEU A 28 1.78 0.85 8.62
CA LEU A 28 1.40 2.14 8.03
C LEU A 28 -0.12 2.29 7.98
N ALA A 29 -0.85 1.26 7.54
CA ALA A 29 -2.31 1.29 7.49
C ALA A 29 -2.93 1.51 8.86
N LEU A 30 -2.40 0.86 9.89
CA LEU A 30 -2.83 1.09 11.27
C LEU A 30 -2.61 2.54 11.69
N SER A 31 -1.46 3.12 11.35
CA SER A 31 -1.16 4.51 11.69
C SER A 31 -2.12 5.48 11.01
N ILE A 32 -2.50 5.21 9.76
CA ILE A 32 -3.49 6.03 9.05
C ILE A 32 -4.85 5.96 9.77
N LYS A 33 -5.27 4.77 10.15
CA LYS A 33 -6.56 4.58 10.84
C LYS A 33 -6.58 5.28 12.21
N VAL A 34 -5.45 5.27 12.91
CA VAL A 34 -5.35 5.89 14.24
C VAL A 34 -5.33 7.41 14.16
N TYR A 35 -4.53 7.98 13.27
CA TYR A 35 -4.30 9.43 13.23
C TYR A 35 -5.22 10.19 12.29
N CYS A 36 -5.69 9.54 11.22
CA CYS A 36 -6.55 10.17 10.23
C CYS A 36 -8.01 9.78 10.34
N GLY A 37 -8.32 8.71 11.09
CA GLY A 37 -9.69 8.25 11.30
C GLY A 37 -9.97 6.89 10.67
N LYS A 38 -10.83 6.13 11.31
CA LYS A 38 -11.22 4.79 10.85
C LYS A 38 -11.98 4.81 9.52
N ASP A 39 -12.54 5.95 9.17
CA ASP A 39 -13.30 6.12 7.93
C ASP A 39 -12.43 6.27 6.70
N GLN A 40 -11.13 6.53 6.89
CA GLN A 40 -10.20 6.62 5.78
C GLN A 40 -10.00 5.25 5.13
N LYS A 41 -10.16 5.18 3.82
CA LYS A 41 -9.96 3.95 3.08
C LYS A 41 -8.49 3.72 2.82
N VAL A 42 -8.01 2.50 3.02
CA VAL A 42 -6.63 2.12 2.77
C VAL A 42 -6.62 0.81 1.98
N PHE A 43 -5.92 0.77 0.87
CA PHE A 43 -5.73 -0.46 0.12
C PHE A 43 -4.25 -0.79 -0.02
N VAL A 44 -3.96 -2.07 -0.16
CA VAL A 44 -2.61 -2.56 -0.40
C VAL A 44 -2.51 -3.20 -1.77
N MET A 45 -1.42 -2.91 -2.46
CA MET A 45 -1.09 -3.49 -3.76
C MET A 45 0.04 -4.49 -3.52
N THR A 46 -0.24 -5.77 -3.67
CA THR A 46 0.72 -6.83 -3.33
C THR A 46 0.53 -8.05 -4.22
N ASP A 47 1.56 -8.86 -4.33
CA ASP A 47 1.50 -10.19 -4.95
C ASP A 47 1.56 -11.31 -3.89
N ALA A 48 1.65 -10.94 -2.63
CA ALA A 48 1.73 -11.90 -1.52
C ALA A 48 0.33 -12.21 -0.97
N GLU A 49 0.21 -13.38 -0.35
CA GLU A 49 -1.00 -13.72 0.39
C GLU A 49 -1.09 -12.85 1.64
N VAL A 50 -2.23 -12.21 1.84
CA VAL A 50 -2.44 -11.29 2.97
C VAL A 50 -3.07 -12.06 4.12
N PRO A 51 -2.39 -12.16 5.29
CA PRO A 51 -2.95 -12.82 6.46
C PRO A 51 -4.27 -12.18 6.92
N GLU A 52 -5.16 -12.98 7.47
CA GLU A 52 -6.49 -12.53 7.91
C GLU A 52 -6.43 -11.32 8.85
N LYS A 53 -5.50 -11.31 9.79
CA LYS A 53 -5.36 -10.19 10.71
C LYS A 53 -5.02 -8.87 10.00
N TYR A 54 -4.32 -8.93 8.87
CA TYR A 54 -3.99 -7.74 8.07
C TYR A 54 -5.19 -7.30 7.25
N ARG A 55 -5.96 -8.25 6.73
CA ARG A 55 -7.16 -7.95 5.92
C ARG A 55 -8.20 -7.13 6.69
N GLN A 56 -8.22 -7.24 8.01
CA GLN A 56 -9.14 -6.47 8.84
C GLN A 56 -8.84 -4.96 8.80
N VAL A 57 -7.62 -4.59 8.48
CA VAL A 57 -7.19 -3.19 8.43
C VAL A 57 -7.31 -2.62 7.02
N PHE A 58 -6.97 -3.42 6.00
CA PHE A 58 -7.07 -2.98 4.61
C PHE A 58 -8.52 -3.06 4.13
N ASP A 59 -9.02 -1.98 3.57
CA ASP A 59 -10.36 -1.95 2.98
C ASP A 59 -10.41 -2.73 1.67
N ASP A 60 -9.30 -2.72 0.92
CA ASP A 60 -9.16 -3.47 -0.33
C ASP A 60 -7.76 -4.05 -0.43
N VAL A 61 -7.67 -5.22 -1.06
CA VAL A 61 -6.40 -5.86 -1.39
C VAL A 61 -6.37 -6.06 -2.89
N VAL A 62 -5.41 -5.45 -3.56
CA VAL A 62 -5.31 -5.47 -5.02
C VAL A 62 -4.05 -6.25 -5.42
N GLU A 63 -4.23 -7.28 -6.24
CA GLU A 63 -3.12 -8.06 -6.76
C GLU A 63 -2.37 -7.27 -7.84
N ILE A 64 -1.05 -7.31 -7.81
CA ILE A 64 -0.20 -6.65 -8.81
C ILE A 64 -0.42 -7.34 -10.17
N PRO A 65 -0.91 -6.61 -11.21
CA PRO A 65 -1.25 -7.22 -12.49
C PRO A 65 -0.04 -7.41 -13.42
N TRP A 66 -0.28 -8.15 -14.50
CA TRP A 66 0.64 -8.29 -15.64
C TRP A 66 1.98 -8.94 -15.32
N GLY A 67 2.01 -9.84 -14.33
CA GLY A 67 3.23 -10.56 -13.95
C GLY A 67 4.24 -9.67 -13.23
N ASP A 68 5.36 -10.28 -12.85
CA ASP A 68 6.42 -9.61 -12.09
C ASP A 68 7.52 -9.14 -13.04
N MET A 69 7.53 -7.86 -13.40
CA MET A 69 8.57 -7.27 -14.24
C MET A 69 9.92 -7.16 -13.53
N ALA A 70 9.92 -7.33 -12.21
CA ALA A 70 11.12 -7.25 -11.38
C ALA A 70 11.54 -8.63 -10.85
N GLU A 71 11.16 -9.72 -11.55
CA GLU A 71 11.42 -11.10 -11.10
C GLU A 71 12.89 -11.34 -10.77
N ASN A 72 13.79 -10.81 -11.58
CA ASN A 72 15.22 -10.96 -11.42
C ASN A 72 15.89 -9.78 -10.72
N SER A 73 15.10 -8.81 -10.26
CA SER A 73 15.60 -7.62 -9.57
C SER A 73 15.57 -7.82 -8.06
N LEU A 74 16.60 -7.33 -7.38
CA LEU A 74 16.62 -7.29 -5.91
C LEU A 74 15.53 -6.37 -5.38
N TRP A 75 15.33 -5.23 -6.03
CA TRP A 75 14.35 -4.24 -5.62
C TRP A 75 13.14 -4.31 -6.55
N LYS A 76 11.96 -4.52 -5.99
CA LYS A 76 10.71 -4.69 -6.76
C LYS A 76 10.11 -3.36 -7.24
N ILE A 77 10.94 -2.33 -7.30
CA ILE A 77 10.51 -0.99 -7.69
C ILE A 77 10.04 -0.91 -9.15
N GLU A 78 10.51 -1.82 -10.00
CA GLU A 78 10.14 -1.83 -11.42
C GLU A 78 8.66 -2.11 -11.67
N ASN A 79 7.94 -2.63 -10.68
CA ASN A 79 6.50 -2.86 -10.77
C ASN A 79 5.67 -1.65 -10.33
N ARG A 80 6.28 -0.60 -9.77
CA ARG A 80 5.54 0.50 -9.15
C ARG A 80 4.73 1.34 -10.13
N TRP A 81 5.13 1.39 -11.40
CA TRP A 81 4.35 2.12 -12.42
C TRP A 81 2.91 1.60 -12.54
N LYS A 82 2.69 0.33 -12.18
CA LYS A 82 1.38 -0.30 -12.24
C LYS A 82 0.38 0.32 -11.28
N MET A 83 0.85 1.02 -10.23
CA MET A 83 -0.02 1.64 -9.23
C MET A 83 -1.05 2.56 -9.86
N TYR A 84 -0.70 3.22 -10.94
CA TYR A 84 -1.62 4.09 -11.66
C TYR A 84 -2.88 3.35 -12.10
N HIS A 85 -2.76 2.07 -12.43
CA HIS A 85 -3.85 1.24 -12.94
C HIS A 85 -4.56 0.44 -11.86
N MET A 86 -4.06 0.45 -10.64
CA MET A 86 -4.50 -0.47 -9.59
C MET A 86 -5.49 0.13 -8.60
N SER A 87 -5.56 1.46 -8.49
CA SER A 87 -6.40 2.07 -7.47
C SER A 87 -7.88 1.81 -7.72
N PRO A 88 -8.63 1.35 -6.69
CA PRO A 88 -10.08 1.22 -6.78
C PRO A 88 -10.81 2.54 -6.53
N TYR A 89 -10.09 3.63 -6.29
CA TYR A 89 -10.68 4.93 -5.94
C TYR A 89 -10.42 5.98 -7.01
N ASP A 90 -11.28 7.01 -7.04
CA ASP A 90 -11.13 8.13 -7.97
C ASP A 90 -9.93 9.01 -7.63
N GLU A 91 -9.68 9.20 -6.33
CA GLU A 91 -8.54 9.95 -5.83
C GLU A 91 -7.71 9.07 -4.90
N THR A 92 -6.39 9.07 -5.06
CA THR A 92 -5.51 8.20 -4.30
C THR A 92 -4.25 8.95 -3.87
N ILE A 93 -3.91 8.81 -2.59
CA ILE A 93 -2.59 9.21 -2.07
C ILE A 93 -1.80 7.91 -1.90
N VAL A 94 -0.69 7.80 -2.63
CA VAL A 94 0.18 6.62 -2.54
C VAL A 94 1.30 6.89 -1.54
N MET A 95 1.53 5.93 -0.65
CA MET A 95 2.57 6.02 0.36
C MET A 95 3.49 4.80 0.30
N ASP A 96 4.77 5.02 0.59
CA ASP A 96 5.74 3.93 0.69
C ASP A 96 5.47 3.11 1.95
N ALA A 97 5.63 1.79 1.85
CA ALA A 97 5.32 0.87 2.94
C ALA A 97 6.17 1.10 4.19
N ASP A 98 7.37 1.63 4.04
CA ASP A 98 8.29 1.89 5.15
C ASP A 98 8.07 3.23 5.86
N CYS A 99 6.92 3.86 5.64
CA CYS A 99 6.51 5.10 6.31
C CYS A 99 5.55 4.82 7.45
N LEU A 100 5.39 5.80 8.35
CA LEU A 100 4.36 5.79 9.38
C LEU A 100 3.73 7.18 9.47
N VAL A 101 2.42 7.22 9.69
CA VAL A 101 1.69 8.46 9.91
C VAL A 101 1.69 8.74 11.42
N THR A 102 2.12 9.94 11.81
CA THR A 102 2.23 10.32 13.23
C THR A 102 1.31 11.49 13.62
N ARG A 103 0.52 11.97 12.67
CA ARG A 103 -0.49 13.00 12.89
C ARG A 103 -1.52 12.93 11.77
N ASP A 104 -2.63 13.65 11.95
CA ASP A 104 -3.66 13.73 10.92
C ASP A 104 -3.14 14.44 9.67
N ILE A 105 -3.20 13.75 8.52
CA ILE A 105 -2.79 14.28 7.22
C ILE A 105 -3.98 14.40 6.25
N THR A 106 -5.21 14.34 6.74
CA THR A 106 -6.38 14.40 5.87
C THR A 106 -6.49 15.70 5.08
N HIS A 107 -5.83 16.76 5.54
CA HIS A 107 -5.75 18.03 4.78
C HIS A 107 -5.02 17.86 3.44
N TRP A 108 -4.26 16.80 3.25
CA TRP A 108 -3.60 16.52 1.97
C TRP A 108 -4.62 16.30 0.84
N TRP A 109 -5.84 15.86 1.17
CA TRP A 109 -6.88 15.71 0.15
C TRP A 109 -7.24 17.03 -0.53
N ASN A 110 -7.02 18.14 0.13
CA ASN A 110 -7.30 19.48 -0.43
C ASN A 110 -6.41 19.79 -1.63
N ILE A 111 -5.25 19.16 -1.73
CA ILE A 111 -4.31 19.36 -2.84
C ILE A 111 -4.90 18.85 -4.16
N LEU A 112 -5.78 17.85 -4.08
CA LEU A 112 -6.39 17.20 -5.23
C LEU A 112 -7.66 17.94 -5.72
N GLU A 113 -8.11 18.91 -4.98
CA GLU A 113 -9.28 19.73 -5.31
C GLU A 113 -8.89 21.05 -6.04
#